data_bbe36e6668fe06f78d0cd9031b2e57d1
#
_entry.id   bbe36e6668fe06f78d0cd9031b2e57d1
#
_cell.length_a   1.000
_cell.length_b   1.000
_cell.length_c   1.000
_cell.angle_alpha   90.00
_cell.angle_beta   90.00
_cell.angle_gamma   90.00
#
_symmetry.space_group_name_H-M   'P 1'
#
loop_
_entity.id
_entity.type
_entity.pdbx_description
1 polymer ?
#
loop_
_entity_poly.entity_id
_entity_poly.type
_entity_poly.pdbx_seq_one_letter_code
_entity_poly.pdbx_strand_id
1 'polypeptide(L)'
;GAPALTNNIPVDGMNWINYRRAQAGMPVLTRNELLDAAARGHSEYQRANNIVSHEQVPGKPAFTGVRQGDRMLAAGYVYNKSSYAFGEVISATSSNSGFYMAEELVTAIYHRFVMFEPKFREIGTGAATTAAGYTYFTTNMATINGYGPGVGSRNLVSWPFNGQVKVATNFFSDYEAPDPVPNLNEVGYPVSVHADIDVNVVVQSFTIRPRGGADLETRLIKEGETAQKTTSSAVAIIPLAVLKANTVYDVSFTGTLNNIAKTHSWSFTTK
;
A
#
# COMPACT_ATOMS: atom_id res chain seq x y z
N GLY A 1 -10.02 12.67 13.12
CA GLY A 1 -10.08 11.42 13.89
C GLY A 1 -10.21 10.22 12.97
N ALA A 2 -10.03 8.99 13.49
CA ALA A 2 -10.27 7.78 12.73
C ALA A 2 -11.74 7.72 12.26
N PRO A 3 -12.03 7.09 11.11
CA PRO A 3 -13.39 6.95 10.62
C PRO A 3 -14.25 6.10 11.56
N ALA A 4 -15.56 6.35 11.56
CA ALA A 4 -16.50 5.53 12.28
C ALA A 4 -16.64 4.15 11.60
N LEU A 5 -16.78 3.09 12.38
CA LEU A 5 -17.03 1.74 11.89
C LEU A 5 -18.46 1.64 11.35
N THR A 6 -18.60 1.14 10.13
CA THR A 6 -19.92 0.94 9.48
C THR A 6 -20.39 -0.52 9.51
N ASN A 7 -19.50 -1.46 9.85
CA ASN A 7 -19.69 -2.91 9.73
C ASN A 7 -19.91 -3.39 8.28
N ASN A 8 -19.51 -2.58 7.30
CA ASN A 8 -19.45 -2.94 5.90
C ASN A 8 -17.99 -3.02 5.49
N ILE A 9 -17.48 -4.24 5.31
CA ILE A 9 -16.05 -4.49 5.07
C ILE A 9 -15.49 -3.63 3.94
N PRO A 10 -16.07 -3.58 2.71
CA PRO A 10 -15.60 -2.71 1.65
C PRO A 10 -15.56 -1.22 2.03
N VAL A 11 -16.61 -0.71 2.64
CA VAL A 11 -16.71 0.71 3.03
C VAL A 11 -15.69 1.03 4.12
N ASP A 12 -15.57 0.20 5.13
CA ASP A 12 -14.63 0.38 6.23
C ASP A 12 -13.17 0.33 5.72
N GLY A 13 -12.86 -0.63 4.85
CA GLY A 13 -11.54 -0.73 4.23
C GLY A 13 -11.17 0.53 3.43
N MET A 14 -12.07 1.01 2.58
CA MET A 14 -11.89 2.25 1.81
C MET A 14 -11.68 3.46 2.73
N ASN A 15 -12.52 3.61 3.76
CA ASN A 15 -12.43 4.72 4.71
C ASN A 15 -11.09 4.70 5.45
N TRP A 16 -10.61 3.50 5.82
CA TRP A 16 -9.32 3.36 6.50
C TRP A 16 -8.15 3.72 5.59
N ILE A 17 -8.15 3.26 4.33
CA ILE A 17 -7.14 3.63 3.34
C ILE A 17 -7.07 5.16 3.19
N ASN A 18 -8.20 5.81 2.99
CA ASN A 18 -8.27 7.27 2.86
C ASN A 18 -7.82 7.99 4.14
N TYR A 19 -8.15 7.45 5.31
CA TYR A 19 -7.68 7.99 6.59
C TYR A 19 -6.15 7.95 6.69
N ARG A 20 -5.52 6.81 6.31
CA ARG A 20 -4.06 6.67 6.32
C ARG A 20 -3.39 7.57 5.28
N ARG A 21 -3.96 7.66 4.08
CA ARG A 21 -3.49 8.60 3.05
C ARG A 21 -3.52 10.04 3.54
N ALA A 22 -4.62 10.47 4.13
CA ALA A 22 -4.75 11.82 4.70
C ALA A 22 -3.75 12.10 5.82
N GLN A 23 -3.50 11.11 6.72
CA GLN A 23 -2.49 11.23 7.77
C GLN A 23 -1.07 11.40 7.21
N ALA A 24 -0.77 10.72 6.09
CA ALA A 24 0.51 10.87 5.40
C ALA A 24 0.63 12.17 4.59
N GLY A 25 -0.45 12.96 4.48
CA GLY A 25 -0.47 14.20 3.70
C GLY A 25 -0.74 14.00 2.22
N MET A 26 -1.30 12.86 1.83
CA MET A 26 -1.69 12.57 0.44
C MET A 26 -3.14 12.96 0.16
N PRO A 27 -3.49 13.26 -1.12
CA PRO A 27 -4.88 13.39 -1.54
C PRO A 27 -5.68 12.12 -1.21
N VAL A 28 -6.89 12.31 -0.68
CA VAL A 28 -7.85 11.22 -0.52
C VAL A 28 -8.45 10.82 -1.86
N LEU A 29 -8.86 9.57 -1.98
CA LEU A 29 -9.41 8.99 -3.20
C LEU A 29 -10.93 9.09 -3.19
N THR A 30 -11.52 9.43 -4.34
CA THR A 30 -12.98 9.44 -4.52
C THR A 30 -13.46 8.03 -4.82
N ARG A 31 -14.51 7.57 -4.15
CA ARG A 31 -15.15 6.29 -4.45
C ARG A 31 -15.67 6.27 -5.88
N ASN A 32 -15.44 5.15 -6.57
CA ASN A 32 -16.00 4.89 -7.90
C ASN A 32 -16.69 3.52 -7.91
N GLU A 33 -18.00 3.50 -8.22
CA GLU A 33 -18.82 2.29 -8.17
C GLU A 33 -18.44 1.24 -9.23
N LEU A 34 -17.83 1.65 -10.34
CA LEU A 34 -17.33 0.73 -11.36
C LEU A 34 -16.07 0.00 -10.86
N LEU A 35 -15.22 0.71 -10.12
CA LEU A 35 -14.08 0.09 -9.44
C LEU A 35 -14.53 -0.83 -8.29
N ASP A 36 -15.60 -0.48 -7.56
CA ASP A 36 -16.22 -1.37 -6.56
C ASP A 36 -16.72 -2.65 -7.23
N ALA A 37 -17.39 -2.54 -8.39
CA ALA A 37 -17.90 -3.70 -9.13
C ALA A 37 -16.77 -4.63 -9.59
N ALA A 38 -15.67 -4.07 -10.12
CA ALA A 38 -14.48 -4.82 -10.51
C ALA A 38 -13.83 -5.52 -9.29
N ALA A 39 -13.69 -4.81 -8.17
CA ALA A 39 -13.10 -5.34 -6.93
C ALA A 39 -13.97 -6.46 -6.34
N ARG A 40 -15.29 -6.26 -6.27
CA ARG A 40 -16.23 -7.28 -5.80
C ARG A 40 -16.21 -8.52 -6.69
N GLY A 41 -16.24 -8.37 -8.02
CA GLY A 41 -16.14 -9.47 -8.96
C GLY A 41 -14.85 -10.28 -8.78
N HIS A 42 -13.73 -9.62 -8.49
CA HIS A 42 -12.47 -10.31 -8.22
C HIS A 42 -12.46 -11.03 -6.87
N SER A 43 -13.01 -10.43 -5.82
CA SER A 43 -13.16 -11.08 -4.52
C SER A 43 -14.06 -12.31 -4.60
N GLU A 44 -15.16 -12.26 -5.38
CA GLU A 44 -16.03 -13.42 -5.64
C GLU A 44 -15.31 -14.52 -6.42
N TYR A 45 -14.49 -14.17 -7.41
CA TYR A 45 -13.66 -15.14 -8.14
C TYR A 45 -12.70 -15.86 -7.18
N GLN A 46 -11.99 -15.12 -6.33
CA GLN A 46 -11.05 -15.69 -5.36
C GLN A 46 -11.76 -16.61 -4.37
N ARG A 47 -12.92 -16.19 -3.84
CA ARG A 47 -13.76 -16.99 -2.96
C ARG A 47 -14.26 -18.28 -3.65
N ALA A 48 -14.75 -18.18 -4.88
CA ALA A 48 -15.31 -19.32 -5.62
C ALA A 48 -14.27 -20.37 -5.99
N ASN A 49 -13.01 -19.95 -6.17
CA ASN A 49 -11.89 -20.82 -6.58
C ASN A 49 -10.92 -21.13 -5.44
N ASN A 50 -11.15 -20.60 -4.23
CA ASN A 50 -10.28 -20.75 -3.06
C ASN A 50 -8.82 -20.40 -3.38
N ILE A 51 -8.59 -19.21 -3.96
CA ILE A 51 -7.26 -18.76 -4.41
C ILE A 51 -7.08 -17.28 -4.10
N VAL A 52 -5.84 -16.89 -3.76
CA VAL A 52 -5.39 -15.48 -3.73
C VAL A 52 -4.50 -15.27 -4.95
N SER A 53 -4.93 -14.39 -5.86
CA SER A 53 -4.20 -14.13 -7.09
C SER A 53 -4.64 -12.79 -7.69
N HIS A 54 -3.73 -12.06 -8.31
CA HIS A 54 -4.05 -10.88 -9.12
C HIS A 54 -4.63 -11.23 -10.49
N GLU A 55 -4.40 -12.44 -10.99
CA GLU A 55 -4.92 -12.90 -12.28
C GLU A 55 -6.06 -13.90 -12.10
N GLN A 56 -6.98 -13.90 -13.06
CA GLN A 56 -8.04 -14.91 -13.17
C GLN A 56 -7.79 -15.80 -14.39
N VAL A 57 -8.20 -17.05 -14.28
CA VAL A 57 -8.10 -18.03 -15.36
C VAL A 57 -9.44 -18.11 -16.10
N PRO A 58 -9.49 -17.93 -17.44
CA PRO A 58 -10.71 -18.09 -18.22
C PRO A 58 -11.39 -19.44 -18.00
N GLY A 59 -12.73 -19.44 -17.94
CA GLY A 59 -13.53 -20.65 -17.74
C GLY A 59 -13.69 -21.09 -16.28
N LYS A 60 -13.02 -20.46 -15.33
CA LYS A 60 -13.23 -20.71 -13.89
C LYS A 60 -14.47 -19.97 -13.37
N PRO A 61 -15.13 -20.47 -12.31
CA PRO A 61 -16.28 -19.82 -11.70
C PRO A 61 -16.01 -18.33 -11.36
N ALA A 62 -17.02 -17.49 -11.58
CA ALA A 62 -17.00 -16.04 -11.35
C ALA A 62 -15.88 -15.28 -12.12
N PHE A 63 -15.44 -15.81 -13.27
CA PHE A 63 -14.47 -15.12 -14.13
C PHE A 63 -15.04 -13.79 -14.65
N THR A 64 -14.27 -12.70 -14.52
CA THR A 64 -14.66 -11.36 -14.97
C THR A 64 -13.61 -10.68 -15.84
N GLY A 65 -12.42 -11.25 -15.98
CA GLY A 65 -11.29 -10.74 -16.78
C GLY A 65 -9.95 -11.21 -16.23
N VAL A 66 -8.98 -11.45 -17.10
CA VAL A 66 -7.69 -12.05 -16.71
C VAL A 66 -6.94 -11.13 -15.76
N ARG A 67 -6.71 -9.89 -16.16
CA ARG A 67 -5.93 -8.89 -15.42
C ARG A 67 -6.83 -7.84 -14.80
N GLN A 68 -6.31 -7.07 -13.86
CA GLN A 68 -7.03 -5.96 -13.25
C GLN A 68 -7.66 -5.03 -14.29
N GLY A 69 -6.91 -4.58 -15.30
CA GLY A 69 -7.42 -3.71 -16.36
C GLY A 69 -8.60 -4.32 -17.13
N ASP A 70 -8.57 -5.62 -17.42
CA ASP A 70 -9.67 -6.33 -18.12
C ASP A 70 -10.94 -6.33 -17.26
N ARG A 71 -10.81 -6.56 -15.95
CA ARG A 71 -11.92 -6.54 -14.98
C ARG A 71 -12.52 -5.14 -14.83
N MET A 72 -11.66 -4.11 -14.80
CA MET A 72 -12.10 -2.71 -14.76
C MET A 72 -12.88 -2.34 -16.01
N LEU A 73 -12.37 -2.70 -17.20
CA LEU A 73 -13.07 -2.49 -18.49
C LEU A 73 -14.39 -3.26 -18.54
N ALA A 74 -14.43 -4.52 -18.09
CA ALA A 74 -15.65 -5.32 -18.04
C ALA A 74 -16.71 -4.71 -17.10
N ALA A 75 -16.27 -4.02 -16.03
CA ALA A 75 -17.16 -3.28 -15.15
C ALA A 75 -17.60 -1.92 -15.70
N GLY A 76 -17.09 -1.50 -16.87
CA GLY A 76 -17.42 -0.24 -17.51
C GLY A 76 -16.48 0.92 -17.16
N TYR A 77 -15.40 0.67 -16.40
CA TYR A 77 -14.39 1.68 -16.12
C TYR A 77 -13.42 1.81 -17.29
N VAL A 78 -13.73 2.76 -18.19
CA VAL A 78 -12.93 3.02 -19.40
C VAL A 78 -11.88 4.08 -19.09
N TYR A 79 -10.61 3.71 -19.08
CA TYR A 79 -9.50 4.63 -18.80
C TYR A 79 -8.87 5.18 -20.10
N ASN A 80 -8.36 6.41 -20.03
CA ASN A 80 -7.68 7.06 -21.15
C ASN A 80 -6.26 6.47 -21.30
N LYS A 81 -5.94 5.95 -22.49
CA LYS A 81 -4.66 5.30 -22.79
C LYS A 81 -3.44 6.23 -22.73
N SER A 82 -3.62 7.54 -22.79
CA SER A 82 -2.51 8.51 -22.83
C SER A 82 -2.06 9.00 -21.46
N SER A 83 -2.87 8.83 -20.40
CA SER A 83 -2.56 9.34 -19.06
C SER A 83 -3.40 8.63 -18.01
N TYR A 84 -3.04 7.38 -17.72
CA TYR A 84 -3.71 6.56 -16.72
C TYR A 84 -2.71 5.83 -15.83
N ALA A 85 -3.15 5.47 -14.66
CA ALA A 85 -2.50 4.52 -13.78
C ALA A 85 -3.57 3.76 -12.99
N PHE A 86 -3.29 2.54 -12.63
CA PHE A 86 -4.10 1.75 -11.72
C PHE A 86 -3.25 0.75 -10.96
N GLY A 87 -3.75 0.33 -9.82
CA GLY A 87 -3.12 -0.68 -8.98
C GLY A 87 -4.17 -1.43 -8.17
N GLU A 88 -3.85 -2.65 -7.80
CA GLU A 88 -4.69 -3.54 -7.04
C GLU A 88 -3.93 -4.06 -5.82
N VAL A 89 -4.62 -4.11 -4.69
CA VAL A 89 -4.14 -4.79 -3.48
C VAL A 89 -5.21 -5.75 -2.97
N ILE A 90 -4.77 -6.86 -2.39
CA ILE A 90 -5.64 -7.95 -1.95
C ILE A 90 -5.23 -8.36 -0.53
N SER A 91 -6.20 -8.41 0.39
CA SER A 91 -6.07 -9.05 1.68
C SER A 91 -6.98 -10.27 1.73
N ALA A 92 -6.49 -11.38 2.27
CA ALA A 92 -7.25 -12.60 2.44
C ALA A 92 -7.02 -13.15 3.85
N THR A 93 -8.06 -13.16 4.69
CA THR A 93 -7.94 -13.43 6.13
C THR A 93 -9.23 -13.94 6.73
N SER A 94 -9.15 -14.52 7.92
CA SER A 94 -10.31 -14.87 8.75
C SER A 94 -10.90 -13.68 9.52
N SER A 95 -10.32 -12.48 9.41
CA SER A 95 -10.91 -11.27 9.98
C SER A 95 -12.16 -10.84 9.19
N ASN A 96 -13.12 -10.24 9.89
CA ASN A 96 -14.30 -9.58 9.30
C ASN A 96 -14.22 -8.04 9.41
N SER A 97 -13.04 -7.50 9.72
CA SER A 97 -12.81 -6.07 9.88
C SER A 97 -12.16 -5.47 8.65
N GLY A 98 -12.86 -4.56 7.94
CA GLY A 98 -12.29 -3.80 6.84
C GLY A 98 -11.13 -2.91 7.27
N PHE A 99 -11.18 -2.35 8.49
CA PHE A 99 -10.05 -1.59 9.06
C PHE A 99 -8.80 -2.43 9.24
N TYR A 100 -8.97 -3.65 9.77
CA TYR A 100 -7.85 -4.58 9.96
C TYR A 100 -7.21 -4.95 8.62
N MET A 101 -8.02 -5.36 7.63
CA MET A 101 -7.53 -5.75 6.30
C MET A 101 -6.79 -4.61 5.62
N ALA A 102 -7.31 -3.38 5.69
CA ALA A 102 -6.65 -2.21 5.13
C ALA A 102 -5.35 -1.86 5.86
N GLU A 103 -5.29 -1.99 7.20
CA GLU A 103 -4.07 -1.72 7.96
C GLU A 103 -2.98 -2.76 7.70
N GLU A 104 -3.33 -4.03 7.53
CA GLU A 104 -2.36 -5.07 7.11
C GLU A 104 -1.74 -4.73 5.75
N LEU A 105 -2.56 -4.28 4.78
CA LEU A 105 -2.07 -3.84 3.48
C LEU A 105 -1.19 -2.59 3.56
N VAL A 106 -1.49 -1.64 4.47
CA VAL A 106 -0.60 -0.50 4.74
C VAL A 106 0.72 -0.97 5.37
N THR A 107 0.70 -2.01 6.19
CA THR A 107 1.90 -2.55 6.82
C THR A 107 2.79 -3.29 5.82
N ALA A 108 2.21 -4.06 4.91
CA ALA A 108 2.88 -4.81 3.85
C ALA A 108 3.48 -3.86 2.80
N ILE A 109 4.81 -3.91 2.61
CA ILE A 109 5.53 -2.82 1.93
C ILE A 109 5.21 -2.70 0.44
N TYR A 110 5.05 -3.81 -0.29
CA TYR A 110 4.71 -3.74 -1.72
C TYR A 110 3.27 -3.27 -1.94
N HIS A 111 2.33 -3.69 -1.07
CA HIS A 111 0.96 -3.20 -1.08
C HIS A 111 0.90 -1.71 -0.72
N ARG A 112 1.71 -1.27 0.27
CA ARG A 112 1.81 0.15 0.63
C ARG A 112 2.29 1.00 -0.55
N PHE A 113 3.25 0.54 -1.33
CA PHE A 113 3.72 1.27 -2.51
C PHE A 113 2.58 1.56 -3.50
N VAL A 114 1.66 0.62 -3.68
CA VAL A 114 0.46 0.84 -4.49
C VAL A 114 -0.52 1.79 -3.80
N MET A 115 -0.85 1.51 -2.54
CA MET A 115 -1.87 2.27 -1.80
C MET A 115 -1.49 3.73 -1.56
N PHE A 116 -0.19 4.02 -1.54
CA PHE A 116 0.38 5.33 -1.25
C PHE A 116 0.91 6.04 -2.51
N GLU A 117 0.43 5.64 -3.71
CA GLU A 117 0.67 6.44 -4.91
C GLU A 117 -0.14 7.75 -4.83
N PRO A 118 0.51 8.92 -4.74
CA PRO A 118 -0.21 10.18 -4.49
C PRO A 118 -1.09 10.62 -5.66
N LYS A 119 -0.77 10.21 -6.88
CA LYS A 119 -1.49 10.63 -8.09
C LYS A 119 -2.72 9.80 -8.45
N PHE A 120 -3.05 8.77 -7.70
CA PHE A 120 -4.36 8.14 -7.82
C PHE A 120 -5.48 9.13 -7.44
N ARG A 121 -6.64 8.98 -8.09
CA ARG A 121 -7.83 9.85 -7.89
C ARG A 121 -9.01 9.09 -7.34
N GLU A 122 -9.17 7.83 -7.73
CA GLU A 122 -10.36 7.03 -7.47
C GLU A 122 -10.01 5.70 -6.81
N ILE A 123 -10.95 5.21 -6.04
CA ILE A 123 -10.86 3.94 -5.32
C ILE A 123 -12.17 3.17 -5.42
N GLY A 124 -12.09 1.87 -5.55
CA GLY A 124 -13.20 0.94 -5.37
C GLY A 124 -12.76 -0.26 -4.58
N THR A 125 -13.66 -0.76 -3.74
CA THR A 125 -13.40 -1.87 -2.84
C THR A 125 -14.49 -2.93 -2.93
N GLY A 126 -14.10 -4.20 -2.78
CA GLY A 126 -15.02 -5.32 -2.76
C GLY A 126 -14.56 -6.40 -1.79
N ALA A 127 -15.50 -7.16 -1.26
CA ALA A 127 -15.19 -8.29 -0.40
C ALA A 127 -16.13 -9.45 -0.68
N ALA A 128 -15.62 -10.66 -0.46
CA ALA A 128 -16.40 -11.89 -0.51
C ALA A 128 -15.92 -12.84 0.60
N THR A 129 -16.87 -13.29 1.43
CA THR A 129 -16.60 -14.14 2.58
C THR A 129 -17.13 -15.55 2.35
N THR A 130 -16.31 -16.56 2.68
CA THR A 130 -16.74 -17.97 2.64
C THR A 130 -17.71 -18.28 3.78
N ALA A 131 -18.41 -19.40 3.69
CA ALA A 131 -19.26 -19.90 4.79
C ALA A 131 -18.47 -20.16 6.09
N ALA A 132 -17.17 -20.44 5.97
CA ALA A 132 -16.26 -20.63 7.11
C ALA A 132 -15.71 -19.31 7.69
N GLY A 133 -16.13 -18.14 7.17
CA GLY A 133 -15.72 -16.84 7.67
C GLY A 133 -14.37 -16.33 7.12
N TYR A 134 -13.81 -16.96 6.07
CA TYR A 134 -12.59 -16.45 5.42
C TYR A 134 -12.97 -15.42 4.35
N THR A 135 -12.38 -14.24 4.42
CA THR A 135 -12.73 -13.07 3.60
C THR A 135 -11.62 -12.73 2.63
N TYR A 136 -11.99 -12.55 1.37
CA TYR A 136 -11.17 -11.97 0.31
C TYR A 136 -11.59 -10.51 0.13
N PHE A 137 -10.67 -9.58 0.34
CA PHE A 137 -10.89 -8.14 0.20
C PHE A 137 -9.98 -7.60 -0.88
N THR A 138 -10.58 -7.04 -1.93
CA THR A 138 -9.86 -6.45 -3.06
C THR A 138 -10.08 -4.94 -3.08
N THR A 139 -9.02 -4.19 -3.34
CA THR A 139 -9.07 -2.74 -3.57
C THR A 139 -8.44 -2.41 -4.92
N ASN A 140 -9.19 -1.72 -5.76
CA ASN A 140 -8.71 -1.10 -6.99
C ASN A 140 -8.53 0.39 -6.77
N MET A 141 -7.38 0.93 -7.14
CA MET A 141 -7.10 2.37 -7.17
C MET A 141 -6.70 2.77 -8.58
N ALA A 142 -7.18 3.92 -9.06
CA ALA A 142 -6.99 4.29 -10.45
C ALA A 142 -7.07 5.80 -10.69
N THR A 143 -6.68 6.16 -11.90
CA THR A 143 -6.94 7.46 -12.50
C THR A 143 -7.37 7.27 -13.96
N ILE A 144 -8.46 7.89 -14.35
CA ILE A 144 -9.13 7.66 -15.65
C ILE A 144 -8.77 8.73 -16.69
N ASN A 145 -8.75 10.00 -16.30
CA ASN A 145 -8.58 11.14 -17.21
C ASN A 145 -7.40 12.02 -16.72
N GLY A 146 -6.22 11.45 -16.74
CA GLY A 146 -5.03 12.12 -16.21
C GLY A 146 -4.81 11.91 -14.73
N TYR A 147 -3.61 12.17 -14.31
CA TYR A 147 -3.19 12.00 -12.92
C TYR A 147 -3.92 12.96 -11.98
N GLY A 148 -4.06 12.56 -10.73
CA GLY A 148 -4.49 13.41 -9.64
C GLY A 148 -3.47 14.52 -9.32
N PRO A 149 -3.79 15.40 -8.35
CA PRO A 149 -2.93 16.52 -8.00
C PRO A 149 -1.57 16.06 -7.46
N GLY A 150 -1.50 14.88 -6.85
CA GLY A 150 -0.29 14.39 -6.20
C GLY A 150 0.13 15.25 -5.00
N VAL A 151 1.41 15.14 -4.64
CA VAL A 151 2.05 15.96 -3.60
C VAL A 151 3.01 16.98 -4.19
N GLY A 152 3.22 16.94 -5.50
CA GLY A 152 4.09 17.83 -6.28
C GLY A 152 5.48 17.25 -6.49
N SER A 153 6.07 17.55 -7.65
CA SER A 153 7.30 16.95 -8.18
C SER A 153 8.57 17.16 -7.33
N ARG A 154 8.53 18.04 -6.35
CA ARG A 154 9.65 18.32 -5.42
C ARG A 154 9.35 17.84 -3.99
N ASN A 155 8.24 17.16 -3.78
CA ASN A 155 7.77 16.72 -2.48
C ASN A 155 7.72 15.19 -2.40
N LEU A 156 7.80 14.71 -1.17
CA LEU A 156 7.53 13.34 -0.81
C LEU A 156 6.77 13.31 0.51
N VAL A 157 6.08 12.22 0.75
CA VAL A 157 5.46 11.90 2.03
C VAL A 157 6.16 10.70 2.65
N SER A 158 6.10 10.59 3.96
CA SER A 158 6.72 9.50 4.70
C SER A 158 5.71 8.67 5.46
N TRP A 159 6.02 7.39 5.64
CA TRP A 159 5.27 6.50 6.49
C TRP A 159 6.20 5.59 7.32
N PRO A 160 6.07 5.49 8.64
CA PRO A 160 5.12 6.27 9.48
C PRO A 160 5.28 7.77 9.27
N PHE A 161 4.19 8.55 9.40
CA PHE A 161 4.26 10.01 9.23
C PHE A 161 4.94 10.69 10.43
N ASN A 162 5.41 11.92 10.23
CA ASN A 162 6.11 12.66 11.30
C ASN A 162 5.22 12.88 12.53
N GLY A 163 5.70 12.44 13.69
CA GLY A 163 4.98 12.50 14.95
C GLY A 163 3.95 11.39 15.16
N GLN A 164 3.86 10.39 14.27
CA GLN A 164 2.96 9.25 14.45
C GLN A 164 3.32 8.51 15.75
N VAL A 165 2.28 8.18 16.52
CA VAL A 165 2.41 7.39 17.76
C VAL A 165 1.76 6.02 17.60
N LYS A 166 2.09 5.08 18.50
CA LYS A 166 1.54 3.72 18.51
C LYS A 166 1.81 2.96 17.20
N VAL A 167 2.93 3.22 16.56
CA VAL A 167 3.38 2.45 15.39
C VAL A 167 3.70 1.02 15.83
N ALA A 168 3.33 0.02 15.02
CA ALA A 168 3.68 -1.36 15.30
C ALA A 168 5.21 -1.53 15.35
N THR A 169 5.68 -2.45 16.18
CA THR A 169 7.12 -2.72 16.35
C THR A 169 7.68 -3.64 15.28
N ASN A 170 6.81 -4.43 14.62
CA ASN A 170 7.19 -5.52 13.75
C ASN A 170 6.38 -5.59 12.45
N PHE A 171 6.87 -6.40 11.55
CA PHE A 171 6.28 -6.80 10.29
C PHE A 171 6.68 -8.27 10.02
N PHE A 172 5.76 -9.07 9.53
CA PHE A 172 6.03 -10.46 9.14
C PHE A 172 6.22 -10.52 7.62
N SER A 173 7.47 -10.59 7.17
CA SER A 173 7.83 -10.47 5.75
C SER A 173 7.36 -11.65 4.90
N ASP A 174 7.31 -12.87 5.46
CA ASP A 174 6.86 -14.08 4.76
C ASP A 174 5.38 -14.04 4.33
N TYR A 175 4.60 -13.10 4.86
CA TYR A 175 3.20 -12.90 4.42
C TYR A 175 3.07 -12.05 3.16
N GLU A 176 4.18 -11.52 2.66
CA GLU A 176 4.23 -10.78 1.40
C GLU A 176 4.94 -11.60 0.31
N ALA A 177 4.41 -11.63 -0.90
CA ALA A 177 4.99 -12.38 -2.01
C ALA A 177 5.36 -11.44 -3.16
N PRO A 178 6.64 -11.40 -3.58
CA PRO A 178 7.78 -12.12 -2.99
C PRO A 178 8.15 -11.56 -1.61
N ASP A 179 8.82 -12.39 -0.79
CA ASP A 179 9.31 -12.00 0.53
C ASP A 179 10.33 -10.84 0.42
N PRO A 180 10.06 -9.66 1.05
CA PRO A 180 10.97 -8.52 0.97
C PRO A 180 12.25 -8.68 1.82
N VAL A 181 12.27 -9.58 2.80
CA VAL A 181 13.44 -9.84 3.68
C VAL A 181 13.71 -11.34 3.78
N PRO A 182 14.21 -11.98 2.72
CA PRO A 182 14.46 -13.43 2.71
C PRO A 182 15.27 -13.89 3.92
N ASN A 183 14.84 -15.00 4.53
CA ASN A 183 15.42 -15.67 5.71
C ASN A 183 15.15 -14.99 7.06
N LEU A 184 14.33 -13.94 7.14
CA LEU A 184 13.93 -13.29 8.39
C LEU A 184 12.42 -13.00 8.34
N ASN A 185 11.60 -13.83 8.98
CA ASN A 185 10.15 -13.65 8.95
C ASN A 185 9.70 -12.45 9.80
N GLU A 186 10.10 -12.35 11.07
CA GLU A 186 9.71 -11.25 11.94
C GLU A 186 10.82 -10.19 11.99
N VAL A 187 10.52 -9.02 11.41
CA VAL A 187 11.44 -7.88 11.26
C VAL A 187 10.78 -6.60 11.80
N GLY A 188 11.51 -5.48 11.78
CA GLY A 188 10.98 -4.18 12.20
C GLY A 188 9.92 -3.64 11.24
N TYR A 189 9.08 -2.75 11.73
CA TYR A 189 8.03 -2.10 10.93
C TYR A 189 8.65 -1.33 9.75
N PRO A 190 8.18 -1.53 8.49
CA PRO A 190 8.75 -0.89 7.32
C PRO A 190 8.55 0.62 7.32
N VAL A 191 9.60 1.36 6.98
CA VAL A 191 9.61 2.82 6.88
C VAL A 191 9.81 3.21 5.42
N SER A 192 8.99 4.11 4.90
CA SER A 192 8.97 4.42 3.47
C SER A 192 8.79 5.91 3.16
N VAL A 193 9.22 6.32 1.98
CA VAL A 193 8.93 7.61 1.37
C VAL A 193 8.29 7.40 0.00
N HIS A 194 7.33 8.27 -0.35
CA HIS A 194 6.54 8.19 -1.57
C HIS A 194 6.47 9.56 -2.23
N ALA A 195 6.78 9.62 -3.50
CA ALA A 195 6.62 10.76 -4.38
C ALA A 195 5.57 10.46 -5.45
N ASP A 196 5.23 11.45 -6.26
CA ASP A 196 4.30 11.28 -7.38
C ASP A 196 4.84 10.27 -8.41
N ILE A 197 3.99 9.51 -9.08
CA ILE A 197 4.33 8.43 -10.01
C ILE A 197 5.32 8.82 -11.12
N ASP A 198 5.34 10.10 -11.48
CA ASP A 198 6.22 10.69 -12.49
C ASP A 198 7.53 11.27 -11.90
N VAL A 199 7.82 10.96 -10.64
CA VAL A 199 9.04 11.38 -9.94
C VAL A 199 9.96 10.18 -9.70
N ASN A 200 11.19 10.27 -10.19
CA ASN A 200 12.22 9.28 -9.89
C ASN A 200 12.93 9.62 -8.57
N VAL A 201 12.84 8.71 -7.61
CA VAL A 201 13.46 8.81 -6.29
C VAL A 201 14.78 8.04 -6.27
N VAL A 202 15.89 8.75 -6.13
CA VAL A 202 17.21 8.12 -5.99
C VAL A 202 17.70 8.27 -4.56
N VAL A 203 18.01 7.16 -3.92
CA VAL A 203 18.49 7.10 -2.54
C VAL A 203 20.01 7.30 -2.50
N GLN A 204 20.49 8.23 -1.67
CA GLN A 204 21.89 8.33 -1.28
C GLN A 204 22.10 7.76 0.13
N SER A 205 21.17 8.06 1.05
CA SER A 205 21.15 7.52 2.40
C SER A 205 19.71 7.43 2.91
N PHE A 206 19.37 6.33 3.57
CA PHE A 206 18.08 6.18 4.24
C PHE A 206 18.31 5.39 5.52
N THR A 207 18.18 6.03 6.67
CA THR A 207 18.53 5.46 7.97
C THR A 207 17.42 5.64 8.99
N ILE A 208 17.39 4.75 9.97
CA ILE A 208 16.51 4.78 11.15
C ILE A 208 17.32 4.43 12.39
N ARG A 209 17.07 5.13 13.50
CA ARG A 209 17.70 4.85 14.80
C ARG A 209 16.75 5.15 15.95
N PRO A 210 16.88 4.48 17.08
CA PRO A 210 16.27 4.95 18.32
C PRO A 210 16.89 6.30 18.68
N ARG A 211 16.08 7.25 19.15
CA ARG A 211 16.56 8.58 19.51
C ARG A 211 17.76 8.53 20.48
N GLY A 212 18.86 9.15 20.08
CA GLY A 212 20.11 9.12 20.82
C GLY A 212 20.92 7.83 20.68
N GLY A 213 20.49 6.88 19.85
CA GLY A 213 21.18 5.62 19.60
C GLY A 213 21.88 5.57 18.24
N ALA A 214 22.47 4.41 17.92
CA ALA A 214 23.08 4.12 16.64
C ALA A 214 22.02 3.76 15.57
N ASP A 215 22.38 3.94 14.30
CA ASP A 215 21.56 3.49 13.16
C ASP A 215 21.36 1.98 13.22
N LEU A 216 20.14 1.55 12.90
CA LEU A 216 19.78 0.15 12.81
C LEU A 216 20.23 -0.44 11.48
N GLU A 217 20.51 -1.75 11.48
CA GLU A 217 20.67 -2.51 10.26
C GLU A 217 19.33 -2.66 9.54
N THR A 218 19.32 -2.36 8.23
CA THR A 218 18.09 -2.34 7.43
C THR A 218 18.25 -3.00 6.08
N ARG A 219 17.15 -3.55 5.55
CA ARG A 219 17.01 -3.93 4.15
C ARG A 219 16.46 -2.76 3.35
N LEU A 220 17.17 -2.31 2.31
CA LEU A 220 16.66 -1.32 1.37
C LEU A 220 15.73 -1.99 0.35
N ILE A 221 14.57 -1.38 0.11
CA ILE A 221 13.59 -1.79 -0.90
C ILE A 221 13.40 -0.64 -1.88
N LYS A 222 13.86 -0.82 -3.11
CA LYS A 222 13.74 0.16 -4.19
C LYS A 222 13.65 -0.54 -5.54
N GLU A 223 13.38 0.20 -6.59
CA GLU A 223 13.37 -0.32 -7.96
C GLU A 223 14.69 -1.05 -8.29
N GLY A 224 14.57 -2.25 -8.85
CA GLY A 224 15.69 -3.09 -9.28
C GLY A 224 16.42 -3.86 -8.17
N GLU A 225 16.10 -3.67 -6.90
CA GLU A 225 16.77 -4.37 -5.77
C GLU A 225 16.05 -5.65 -5.32
N THR A 226 14.82 -5.87 -5.75
CA THR A 226 14.01 -7.03 -5.37
C THR A 226 13.45 -7.74 -6.59
N ALA A 227 12.98 -8.98 -6.41
CA ALA A 227 12.27 -9.73 -7.46
C ALA A 227 10.93 -9.08 -7.83
N GLN A 228 10.33 -8.30 -6.91
CA GLN A 228 9.13 -7.51 -7.17
C GLN A 228 9.48 -6.27 -8.00
N LYS A 229 8.68 -6.00 -9.02
CA LYS A 229 8.75 -4.72 -9.73
C LYS A 229 8.22 -3.62 -8.81
N THR A 230 9.12 -2.91 -8.16
CA THR A 230 8.79 -1.72 -7.38
C THR A 230 8.75 -0.49 -8.26
N THR A 231 7.99 0.53 -7.85
CA THR A 231 7.97 1.82 -8.54
C THR A 231 9.27 2.59 -8.31
N SER A 232 9.66 3.42 -9.28
CA SER A 232 10.78 4.36 -9.10
C SER A 232 10.41 5.57 -8.22
N SER A 233 9.13 5.77 -7.93
CA SER A 233 8.62 6.91 -7.16
C SER A 233 8.54 6.68 -5.64
N ALA A 234 8.90 5.48 -5.16
CA ALA A 234 8.87 5.16 -3.72
C ALA A 234 10.04 4.26 -3.34
N VAL A 235 10.50 4.42 -2.10
CA VAL A 235 11.55 3.59 -1.51
C VAL A 235 11.24 3.32 -0.04
N ALA A 236 11.75 2.20 0.47
CA ALA A 236 11.58 1.84 1.88
C ALA A 236 12.84 1.24 2.46
N ILE A 237 12.92 1.28 3.79
CA ILE A 237 13.84 0.47 4.58
C ILE A 237 13.05 -0.38 5.56
N ILE A 238 13.51 -1.61 5.76
CA ILE A 238 12.94 -2.54 6.73
C ILE A 238 14.03 -2.83 7.76
N PRO A 239 13.88 -2.43 9.03
CA PRO A 239 14.82 -2.82 10.08
C PRO A 239 14.86 -4.34 10.21
N LEU A 240 16.06 -4.93 10.23
CA LEU A 240 16.21 -6.40 10.31
C LEU A 240 15.85 -6.97 11.68
N ALA A 241 15.80 -6.14 12.71
CA ALA A 241 15.33 -6.52 14.04
C ALA A 241 14.03 -5.81 14.39
N VAL A 242 13.19 -6.48 15.15
CA VAL A 242 11.96 -5.89 15.72
C VAL A 242 12.28 -4.61 16.49
N LEU A 243 11.51 -3.57 16.30
CA LEU A 243 11.67 -2.30 16.98
C LEU A 243 11.33 -2.42 18.47
N LYS A 244 11.98 -1.64 19.31
CA LYS A 244 11.67 -1.58 20.75
C LYS A 244 10.33 -0.88 20.95
N ALA A 245 9.52 -1.38 21.86
CA ALA A 245 8.24 -0.77 22.26
C ALA A 245 8.46 0.60 22.95
N ASN A 246 7.46 1.48 22.87
CA ASN A 246 7.42 2.79 23.52
C ASN A 246 8.70 3.64 23.26
N THR A 247 9.26 3.52 22.05
CA THR A 247 10.54 4.13 21.69
C THR A 247 10.34 5.12 20.56
N VAL A 248 10.95 6.30 20.68
CA VAL A 248 11.01 7.29 19.60
C VAL A 248 12.12 6.89 18.63
N TYR A 249 11.78 6.78 17.36
CA TYR A 249 12.73 6.56 16.27
C TYR A 249 12.87 7.81 15.43
N ASP A 250 14.12 8.20 15.19
CA ASP A 250 14.48 9.26 14.26
C ASP A 250 14.85 8.63 12.92
N VAL A 251 14.30 9.17 11.83
CA VAL A 251 14.48 8.69 10.46
C VAL A 251 15.07 9.81 9.62
N SER A 252 15.99 9.47 8.72
CA SER A 252 16.58 10.41 7.78
C SER A 252 16.69 9.82 6.39
N PHE A 253 16.18 10.54 5.41
CA PHE A 253 16.32 10.27 3.99
C PHE A 253 17.11 11.39 3.33
N THR A 254 18.10 11.03 2.51
CA THR A 254 18.83 11.93 1.63
C THR A 254 18.94 11.31 0.24
N GLY A 255 18.67 12.08 -0.79
CA GLY A 255 18.69 11.59 -2.15
C GLY A 255 18.31 12.66 -3.16
N THR A 256 17.71 12.26 -4.27
CA THR A 256 17.19 13.21 -5.28
C THR A 256 15.77 12.84 -5.70
N LEU A 257 14.99 13.85 -6.09
CA LEU A 257 13.71 13.74 -6.78
C LEU A 257 13.87 14.33 -8.17
N ASN A 258 13.85 13.51 -9.23
CA ASN A 258 14.16 13.93 -10.60
C ASN A 258 15.48 14.70 -10.69
N ASN A 259 16.55 14.18 -10.09
CA ASN A 259 17.89 14.79 -10.00
C ASN A 259 17.99 16.08 -9.15
N ILE A 260 16.92 16.48 -8.45
CA ILE A 260 16.94 17.62 -7.53
C ILE A 260 17.18 17.08 -6.11
N ALA A 261 18.20 17.60 -5.44
CA ALA A 261 18.56 17.17 -4.09
C ALA A 261 17.40 17.31 -3.11
N LYS A 262 17.19 16.29 -2.29
CA LYS A 262 16.14 16.22 -1.28
C LYS A 262 16.69 15.60 0.01
N THR A 263 16.45 16.30 1.12
CA THR A 263 16.63 15.76 2.48
C THR A 263 15.29 15.80 3.19
N HIS A 264 14.95 14.73 3.92
CA HIS A 264 13.74 14.64 4.71
C HIS A 264 14.03 13.88 6.00
N SER A 265 13.77 14.51 7.13
CA SER A 265 13.99 13.92 8.46
C SER A 265 12.70 14.03 9.28
N TRP A 266 12.35 12.97 9.98
CA TRP A 266 11.15 12.90 10.80
C TRP A 266 11.33 11.91 11.95
N SER A 267 10.32 11.83 12.80
CA SER A 267 10.31 10.82 13.88
C SER A 267 8.93 10.24 14.10
N PHE A 268 8.90 9.05 14.69
CA PHE A 268 7.68 8.40 15.14
C PHE A 268 7.92 7.65 16.46
N THR A 269 6.83 7.22 17.12
CA THR A 269 6.91 6.46 18.38
C THR A 269 6.17 5.12 18.24
N THR A 270 6.81 4.05 18.63
CA THR A 270 6.22 2.71 18.66
C THR A 270 5.20 2.55 19.79
N LYS A 271 4.29 1.55 19.67
CA LYS A 271 3.34 1.15 20.73
C LYS A 271 4.04 0.32 21.81
#